data_ed3c726fbd711731f26fe6c06931f6bf
#
_entry.id   ed3c726fbd711731f26fe6c06931f6bf
#
_cell.length_a   1.000
_cell.length_b   1.000
_cell.length_c   1.000
_cell.angle_alpha   90.00
_cell.angle_beta   90.00
_cell.angle_gamma   90.00
#
_symmetry.space_group_name_H-M   'P 1'
#
loop_
_entity.id
_entity.type
_entity.pdbx_description
1 polymer ?
#
loop_
_entity_poly.entity_id
_entity_poly.type
_entity_poly.pdbx_seq_one_letter_code
_entity_poly.pdbx_strand_id
1 'polypeptide(L)'
;NVLLIEGNEIGGTCVNVGCVPKKVMWQASSMMEMMERDTAGYGFDVEIKNFSFKQLVENREKYIDFLHGAYNRGLDSNNIERIHGYATFTGEQTIEVNGTEYTAPHILIATGGRPKKLGIPGEEYALDSNGFFALEEMPKRVVFVGAGYIAAELAGTLHGLGAETHWAFRHERPLRSFDDMLSEKVVERYQEMGMQIHPNATPAKIEKTAQNEYVITFENGESITTDAVIFGTGRQPNTDQLGLENTKVALDEKGYVKVDKFQNTTQNGIYAVGDVIGKIDLTPVAIAAGRRLSERLFNGQTDLYLDYNLVPTVVFTHPPVATIGLTEKAALEEYGEDQVKIYRSSFTPMYFALGEYRQKCDMKLICVGKEEKIVGLQTDVPLKQAFMPFGGIKMANNALVSNGYETDEEMTKIFTEYRKTHNQGVFDAYTAEMRLARKNKIITG
;
A
#
# COMPACT_ATOMS: atom_id res chain seq x y z
N ASN A 1 -7.88 10.99 29.88
CA ASN A 1 -8.99 10.29 29.24
C ASN A 1 -8.89 10.48 27.74
N VAL A 2 -9.29 9.47 26.98
CA VAL A 2 -9.32 9.50 25.50
C VAL A 2 -10.73 9.13 25.05
N LEU A 3 -11.27 9.91 24.12
CA LEU A 3 -12.51 9.64 23.41
C LEU A 3 -12.17 9.35 21.94
N LEU A 4 -12.57 8.19 21.42
CA LEU A 4 -12.51 7.83 20.02
C LEU A 4 -13.89 7.99 19.38
N ILE A 5 -13.96 8.76 18.32
CA ILE A 5 -15.16 8.89 17.50
C ILE A 5 -14.90 8.22 16.16
N GLU A 6 -15.73 7.25 15.80
CA GLU A 6 -15.61 6.49 14.56
C GLU A 6 -16.96 6.43 13.85
N GLY A 7 -16.98 6.89 12.61
CA GLY A 7 -18.22 6.94 11.81
C GLY A 7 -18.54 5.65 11.06
N ASN A 8 -17.54 4.75 10.97
CA ASN A 8 -17.66 3.45 10.30
C ASN A 8 -17.20 2.32 11.23
N GLU A 9 -16.69 1.24 10.65
CA GLU A 9 -16.20 0.10 11.43
C GLU A 9 -14.80 0.35 12.00
N ILE A 10 -14.57 -0.11 13.22
CA ILE A 10 -13.27 -0.05 13.89
C ILE A 10 -12.18 -0.72 13.04
N GLY A 11 -11.04 -0.04 12.92
CA GLY A 11 -9.92 -0.48 12.09
C GLY A 11 -9.80 0.27 10.76
N GLY A 12 -10.83 1.07 10.40
CA GLY A 12 -10.85 1.95 9.24
C GLY A 12 -10.63 1.21 7.91
N THR A 13 -10.22 1.93 6.88
CA THR A 13 -9.99 1.40 5.53
C THR A 13 -9.07 0.17 5.55
N CYS A 14 -7.99 0.20 6.30
CA CYS A 14 -6.98 -0.87 6.30
C CYS A 14 -7.55 -2.23 6.68
N VAL A 15 -8.33 -2.31 7.76
CA VAL A 15 -8.87 -3.57 8.28
C VAL A 15 -10.07 -4.02 7.46
N ASN A 16 -10.94 -3.10 7.06
CA ASN A 16 -12.25 -3.44 6.50
C ASN A 16 -12.26 -3.56 4.98
N VAL A 17 -11.66 -2.60 4.26
CA VAL A 17 -11.72 -2.47 2.80
C VAL A 17 -10.38 -2.07 2.19
N GLY A 18 -9.28 -2.57 2.74
CA GLY A 18 -7.93 -2.20 2.32
C GLY A 18 -6.90 -3.30 2.53
N CYS A 19 -5.89 -3.02 3.35
CA CYS A 19 -4.69 -3.86 3.50
C CYS A 19 -4.99 -5.30 3.87
N VAL A 20 -5.89 -5.52 4.85
CA VAL A 20 -6.18 -6.86 5.37
C VAL A 20 -6.93 -7.71 4.34
N PRO A 21 -8.13 -7.32 3.86
CA PRO A 21 -8.86 -8.12 2.89
C PRO A 21 -8.08 -8.26 1.58
N LYS A 22 -7.39 -7.23 1.12
CA LYS A 22 -6.54 -7.29 -0.06
C LYS A 22 -5.46 -8.35 0.07
N LYS A 23 -4.76 -8.37 1.21
CA LYS A 23 -3.66 -9.31 1.40
C LYS A 23 -4.12 -10.76 1.54
N VAL A 24 -5.28 -11.00 2.15
CA VAL A 24 -5.91 -12.33 2.18
C VAL A 24 -6.20 -12.82 0.76
N MET A 25 -6.80 -11.98 -0.08
CA MET A 25 -7.13 -12.32 -1.47
C MET A 25 -5.87 -12.48 -2.34
N TRP A 26 -4.86 -11.61 -2.16
CA TRP A 26 -3.56 -11.73 -2.82
C TRP A 26 -2.83 -13.02 -2.46
N GLN A 27 -2.91 -13.49 -1.20
CA GLN A 27 -2.36 -14.79 -0.80
C GLN A 27 -3.08 -15.95 -1.52
N ALA A 28 -4.41 -15.89 -1.64
CA ALA A 28 -5.17 -16.91 -2.37
C ALA A 28 -4.77 -16.96 -3.85
N SER A 29 -4.65 -15.79 -4.51
CA SER A 29 -4.15 -15.65 -5.87
C SER A 29 -2.74 -16.24 -6.03
N SER A 30 -1.84 -15.93 -5.10
CA SER A 30 -0.47 -16.47 -5.12
C SER A 30 -0.42 -17.97 -4.88
N MET A 31 -1.33 -18.53 -4.09
CA MET A 31 -1.45 -19.99 -3.91
C MET A 31 -1.94 -20.65 -5.22
N MET A 32 -2.91 -20.04 -5.90
CA MET A 32 -3.39 -20.53 -7.21
C MET A 32 -2.25 -20.58 -8.22
N GLU A 33 -1.54 -19.47 -8.39
CA GLU A 33 -0.39 -19.36 -9.29
C GLU A 33 0.71 -20.39 -8.96
N MET A 34 1.01 -20.60 -7.67
CA MET A 34 1.97 -21.60 -7.24
C MET A 34 1.52 -23.03 -7.61
N MET A 35 0.25 -23.37 -7.39
CA MET A 35 -0.27 -24.71 -7.70
C MET A 35 -0.32 -24.99 -9.19
N GLU A 36 -0.70 -24.02 -10.00
CA GLU A 36 -0.83 -24.17 -11.45
C GLU A 36 0.53 -24.20 -12.18
N ARG A 37 1.51 -23.43 -11.67
CA ARG A 37 2.74 -23.18 -12.42
C ARG A 37 4.00 -23.76 -11.79
N ASP A 38 4.16 -23.62 -10.47
CA ASP A 38 5.48 -23.81 -9.86
C ASP A 38 5.71 -25.23 -9.34
N THR A 39 4.64 -25.93 -8.97
CA THR A 39 4.71 -27.23 -8.27
C THR A 39 5.25 -28.36 -9.14
N ALA A 40 4.99 -28.37 -10.45
CA ALA A 40 5.42 -29.41 -11.38
C ALA A 40 6.94 -29.56 -11.40
N GLY A 41 7.71 -28.47 -11.37
CA GLY A 41 9.16 -28.48 -11.32
C GLY A 41 9.73 -29.16 -10.07
N TYR A 42 8.94 -29.23 -9.01
CA TYR A 42 9.29 -29.87 -7.74
C TYR A 42 8.78 -31.32 -7.62
N GLY A 43 8.20 -31.85 -8.71
CA GLY A 43 7.70 -33.22 -8.76
C GLY A 43 6.30 -33.42 -8.18
N PHE A 44 5.54 -32.35 -7.99
CA PHE A 44 4.14 -32.45 -7.59
C PHE A 44 3.24 -32.46 -8.83
N ASP A 45 2.33 -33.42 -8.89
CA ASP A 45 1.21 -33.47 -9.82
C ASP A 45 -0.02 -32.93 -9.09
N VAL A 46 -0.42 -31.71 -9.42
CA VAL A 46 -1.49 -30.98 -8.71
C VAL A 46 -2.66 -30.76 -9.65
N GLU A 47 -3.84 -31.23 -9.26
CA GLU A 47 -5.11 -30.91 -9.89
C GLU A 47 -5.98 -30.03 -9.01
N ILE A 48 -6.32 -28.83 -9.46
CA ILE A 48 -7.24 -27.93 -8.76
C ILE A 48 -8.66 -28.31 -9.20
N LYS A 49 -9.35 -29.10 -8.38
CA LYS A 49 -10.71 -29.57 -8.68
C LYS A 49 -11.77 -28.47 -8.61
N ASN A 50 -11.60 -27.52 -7.72
CA ASN A 50 -12.53 -26.41 -7.53
C ASN A 50 -11.88 -25.29 -6.74
N PHE A 51 -12.25 -24.04 -7.08
CA PHE A 51 -12.00 -22.84 -6.29
C PHE A 51 -13.34 -22.15 -6.01
N SER A 52 -13.60 -21.83 -4.76
CA SER A 52 -14.81 -21.10 -4.34
C SER A 52 -14.46 -19.70 -3.87
N PHE A 53 -14.72 -18.70 -4.71
CA PHE A 53 -14.56 -17.29 -4.35
C PHE A 53 -15.45 -16.92 -3.17
N LYS A 54 -16.69 -17.40 -3.15
CA LYS A 54 -17.63 -17.19 -2.04
C LYS A 54 -17.06 -17.69 -0.70
N GLN A 55 -16.46 -18.88 -0.68
CA GLN A 55 -15.83 -19.41 0.54
C GLN A 55 -14.63 -18.58 0.98
N LEU A 56 -13.82 -18.07 0.02
CA LEU A 56 -12.72 -17.16 0.31
C LEU A 56 -13.25 -15.87 0.96
N VAL A 57 -14.30 -15.27 0.39
CA VAL A 57 -14.95 -14.07 0.94
C VAL A 57 -15.49 -14.32 2.34
N GLU A 58 -16.26 -15.39 2.55
CA GLU A 58 -16.79 -15.74 3.88
C GLU A 58 -15.70 -15.92 4.94
N ASN A 59 -14.58 -16.56 4.59
CA ASN A 59 -13.46 -16.76 5.50
C ASN A 59 -12.71 -15.45 5.77
N ARG A 60 -12.59 -14.59 4.77
CA ARG A 60 -12.03 -13.24 4.90
C ARG A 60 -12.84 -12.40 5.87
N GLU A 61 -14.17 -12.38 5.74
CA GLU A 61 -15.05 -11.63 6.62
C GLU A 61 -14.96 -12.15 8.07
N LYS A 62 -14.96 -13.45 8.29
CA LYS A 62 -14.74 -14.04 9.64
C LYS A 62 -13.40 -13.59 10.26
N TYR A 63 -12.36 -13.44 9.43
CA TYR A 63 -11.08 -12.93 9.91
C TYR A 63 -11.14 -11.44 10.27
N ILE A 64 -11.85 -10.63 9.48
CA ILE A 64 -12.09 -9.21 9.79
C ILE A 64 -12.88 -9.08 11.10
N ASP A 65 -13.93 -9.85 11.30
CA ASP A 65 -14.72 -9.90 12.55
C ASP A 65 -13.84 -10.25 13.76
N PHE A 66 -12.95 -11.23 13.61
CA PHE A 66 -11.99 -11.56 14.66
C PHE A 66 -11.10 -10.35 15.01
N LEU A 67 -10.63 -9.58 14.00
CA LEU A 67 -9.84 -8.37 14.22
C LEU A 67 -10.66 -7.27 14.90
N HIS A 68 -11.92 -7.06 14.54
CA HIS A 68 -12.83 -6.14 15.24
C HIS A 68 -12.90 -6.47 16.73
N GLY A 69 -13.09 -7.75 17.05
CA GLY A 69 -13.07 -8.23 18.44
C GLY A 69 -11.75 -7.93 19.15
N ALA A 70 -10.61 -8.09 18.46
CA ALA A 70 -9.29 -7.82 19.03
C ALA A 70 -9.07 -6.31 19.28
N TYR A 71 -9.45 -5.45 18.32
CA TYR A 71 -9.37 -3.99 18.48
C TYR A 71 -10.28 -3.52 19.63
N ASN A 72 -11.52 -3.99 19.69
CA ASN A 72 -12.45 -3.61 20.75
C ASN A 72 -11.92 -3.98 22.13
N ARG A 73 -11.41 -5.21 22.32
CA ARG A 73 -10.75 -5.62 23.58
C ARG A 73 -9.54 -4.73 23.91
N GLY A 74 -8.76 -4.33 22.90
CA GLY A 74 -7.63 -3.41 23.09
C GLY A 74 -8.07 -2.03 23.58
N LEU A 75 -9.14 -1.49 23.02
CA LEU A 75 -9.72 -0.21 23.45
C LEU A 75 -10.29 -0.29 24.87
N ASP A 76 -11.04 -1.36 25.18
CA ASP A 76 -11.60 -1.59 26.53
C ASP A 76 -10.50 -1.71 27.59
N SER A 77 -9.45 -2.49 27.32
CA SER A 77 -8.34 -2.69 28.26
C SER A 77 -7.54 -1.42 28.54
N ASN A 78 -7.60 -0.43 27.63
CA ASN A 78 -6.98 0.88 27.80
C ASN A 78 -7.96 1.97 28.24
N ASN A 79 -9.19 1.61 28.60
CA ASN A 79 -10.26 2.54 29.03
C ASN A 79 -10.51 3.66 28.01
N ILE A 80 -10.48 3.34 26.72
CA ILE A 80 -10.78 4.30 25.65
C ILE A 80 -12.28 4.28 25.39
N GLU A 81 -12.94 5.40 25.67
CA GLU A 81 -14.35 5.61 25.36
C GLU A 81 -14.56 5.72 23.86
N ARG A 82 -15.66 5.15 23.35
CA ARG A 82 -15.99 5.14 21.91
C ARG A 82 -17.37 5.69 21.67
N ILE A 83 -17.49 6.51 20.65
CA ILE A 83 -18.78 6.97 20.12
C ILE A 83 -18.83 6.61 18.64
N HIS A 84 -19.87 5.89 18.24
CA HIS A 84 -20.14 5.66 16.82
C HIS A 84 -20.89 6.85 16.26
N GLY A 85 -20.32 7.52 15.28
CA GLY A 85 -20.88 8.70 14.60
C GLY A 85 -19.84 9.51 13.87
N TYR A 86 -20.30 10.48 13.11
CA TYR A 86 -19.46 11.41 12.38
C TYR A 86 -19.32 12.70 13.19
N ALA A 87 -18.08 13.08 13.49
CA ALA A 87 -17.77 14.30 14.22
C ALA A 87 -17.65 15.50 13.28
N THR A 88 -18.18 16.65 13.69
CA THR A 88 -18.07 17.91 12.97
C THR A 88 -17.63 19.01 13.94
N PHE A 89 -16.68 19.86 13.54
CA PHE A 89 -16.30 21.02 14.33
C PHE A 89 -17.42 22.06 14.34
N THR A 90 -17.86 22.44 15.54
CA THR A 90 -18.82 23.56 15.79
C THR A 90 -18.10 24.80 16.33
N GLY A 91 -16.82 24.68 16.66
CA GLY A 91 -15.98 25.78 17.15
C GLY A 91 -14.49 25.38 17.13
N GLU A 92 -13.61 26.32 17.50
CA GLU A 92 -12.15 26.17 17.41
C GLU A 92 -11.60 24.93 18.14
N GLN A 93 -12.24 24.49 19.23
CA GLN A 93 -11.86 23.29 20.00
C GLN A 93 -13.11 22.50 20.43
N THR A 94 -14.20 22.65 19.70
CA THR A 94 -15.48 21.98 19.98
C THR A 94 -15.86 21.13 18.78
N ILE A 95 -16.20 19.88 19.03
CA ILE A 95 -16.75 18.96 18.03
C ILE A 95 -18.13 18.52 18.48
N GLU A 96 -19.04 18.33 17.55
CA GLU A 96 -20.33 17.71 17.77
C GLU A 96 -20.36 16.31 17.16
N VAL A 97 -20.95 15.36 17.85
CA VAL A 97 -21.32 14.05 17.34
C VAL A 97 -22.66 13.62 17.93
N ASN A 98 -23.60 13.20 17.09
CA ASN A 98 -24.95 12.76 17.47
C ASN A 98 -25.72 13.82 18.33
N GLY A 99 -25.54 15.10 18.04
CA GLY A 99 -26.20 16.20 18.75
C GLY A 99 -25.60 16.55 20.11
N THR A 100 -24.42 15.97 20.45
CA THR A 100 -23.69 16.27 21.70
C THR A 100 -22.37 16.90 21.40
N GLU A 101 -22.07 18.03 22.06
CA GLU A 101 -20.79 18.72 21.94
C GLU A 101 -19.74 18.20 22.92
N TYR A 102 -18.51 18.09 22.44
CA TYR A 102 -17.33 17.69 23.19
C TYR A 102 -16.21 18.68 22.98
N THR A 103 -15.46 18.94 24.03
CA THR A 103 -14.27 19.81 23.98
C THR A 103 -13.07 19.10 24.56
N ALA A 104 -11.90 19.36 23.99
CA ALA A 104 -10.65 18.81 24.49
C ALA A 104 -9.48 19.76 24.18
N PRO A 105 -8.42 19.79 25.03
CA PRO A 105 -7.22 20.57 24.73
C PRO A 105 -6.42 19.98 23.55
N HIS A 106 -6.63 18.72 23.22
CA HIS A 106 -5.98 18.04 22.12
C HIS A 106 -7.02 17.27 21.28
N ILE A 107 -7.13 17.63 20.00
CA ILE A 107 -8.01 16.96 19.04
C ILE A 107 -7.15 16.44 17.88
N LEU A 108 -7.28 15.17 17.56
CA LEU A 108 -6.56 14.51 16.46
C LEU A 108 -7.53 14.22 15.31
N ILE A 109 -7.28 14.81 14.15
CA ILE A 109 -7.97 14.50 12.89
C ILE A 109 -7.27 13.32 12.23
N ALA A 110 -7.95 12.17 12.14
CA ALA A 110 -7.46 10.95 11.52
C ALA A 110 -8.52 10.31 10.60
N THR A 111 -9.30 11.16 9.93
CA THR A 111 -10.46 10.78 9.14
C THR A 111 -10.14 10.10 7.81
N GLY A 112 -8.86 10.03 7.44
CA GLY A 112 -8.39 9.29 6.27
C GLY A 112 -8.86 9.88 4.95
N GLY A 113 -9.06 9.00 3.98
CA GLY A 113 -9.50 9.36 2.63
C GLY A 113 -10.45 8.32 2.04
N ARG A 114 -11.08 8.68 0.94
CA ARG A 114 -12.01 7.84 0.19
C ARG A 114 -11.66 7.79 -1.30
N PRO A 115 -12.16 6.79 -2.06
CA PRO A 115 -11.99 6.75 -3.51
C PRO A 115 -12.52 8.03 -4.18
N LYS A 116 -11.79 8.49 -5.19
CA LYS A 116 -12.19 9.66 -5.98
C LYS A 116 -13.07 9.24 -7.14
N LYS A 117 -14.19 9.94 -7.33
CA LYS A 117 -15.05 9.80 -8.51
C LYS A 117 -14.45 10.52 -9.73
N LEU A 118 -14.70 9.99 -10.92
CA LEU A 118 -14.24 10.57 -12.19
C LEU A 118 -15.22 11.60 -12.76
N GLY A 119 -16.52 11.46 -12.46
CA GLY A 119 -17.57 12.33 -12.99
C GLY A 119 -17.93 12.04 -14.46
N ILE A 120 -17.71 10.81 -14.93
CA ILE A 120 -18.07 10.40 -16.29
C ILE A 120 -19.48 9.81 -16.35
N PRO A 121 -20.17 9.88 -17.50
CA PRO A 121 -21.47 9.24 -17.68
C PRO A 121 -21.41 7.73 -17.43
N GLY A 122 -22.33 7.19 -16.63
CA GLY A 122 -22.40 5.78 -16.27
C GLY A 122 -21.42 5.35 -15.16
N GLU A 123 -20.74 6.29 -14.49
CA GLU A 123 -19.83 5.98 -13.39
C GLU A 123 -20.51 5.19 -12.25
N GLU A 124 -21.80 5.35 -12.08
CA GLU A 124 -22.60 4.61 -11.10
C GLU A 124 -22.62 3.09 -11.33
N TYR A 125 -22.25 2.63 -12.51
CA TYR A 125 -22.10 1.20 -12.82
C TYR A 125 -20.73 0.64 -12.45
N ALA A 126 -19.75 1.50 -12.19
CA ALA A 126 -18.43 1.07 -11.77
C ALA A 126 -18.37 0.88 -10.27
N LEU A 127 -17.58 -0.07 -9.84
CA LEU A 127 -17.17 -0.27 -8.47
C LEU A 127 -15.91 0.56 -8.18
N ASP A 128 -15.75 1.01 -6.95
CA ASP A 128 -14.48 1.47 -6.41
C ASP A 128 -13.78 0.33 -5.62
N SER A 129 -12.70 0.64 -4.90
CA SER A 129 -12.03 -0.34 -4.06
C SER A 129 -12.93 -0.91 -2.95
N ASN A 130 -13.89 -0.14 -2.43
CA ASN A 130 -14.83 -0.64 -1.43
C ASN A 130 -15.81 -1.64 -2.08
N GLY A 131 -16.34 -1.29 -3.26
CA GLY A 131 -17.19 -2.17 -4.05
C GLY A 131 -16.48 -3.46 -4.48
N PHE A 132 -15.16 -3.41 -4.75
CA PHE A 132 -14.37 -4.62 -4.99
C PHE A 132 -14.40 -5.58 -3.80
N PHE A 133 -14.22 -5.08 -2.58
CA PHE A 133 -14.25 -5.92 -1.39
C PHE A 133 -15.66 -6.39 -1.01
N ALA A 134 -16.69 -5.73 -1.52
CA ALA A 134 -18.09 -6.15 -1.37
C ALA A 134 -18.54 -7.21 -2.39
N LEU A 135 -17.70 -7.61 -3.34
CA LEU A 135 -18.01 -8.69 -4.28
C LEU A 135 -18.23 -10.02 -3.54
N GLU A 136 -19.39 -10.62 -3.74
CA GLU A 136 -19.74 -11.96 -3.23
C GLU A 136 -19.40 -13.07 -4.24
N GLU A 137 -19.41 -12.72 -5.53
CA GLU A 137 -19.07 -13.60 -6.64
C GLU A 137 -17.96 -12.99 -7.48
N MET A 138 -17.08 -13.84 -8.01
CA MET A 138 -16.00 -13.39 -8.86
C MET A 138 -16.53 -13.09 -10.28
N PRO A 139 -16.31 -11.86 -10.82
CA PRO A 139 -16.64 -11.57 -12.20
C PRO A 139 -15.77 -12.43 -13.13
N LYS A 140 -16.35 -12.92 -14.24
CA LYS A 140 -15.58 -13.69 -15.23
C LYS A 140 -14.65 -12.78 -16.03
N ARG A 141 -15.15 -11.59 -16.41
CA ARG A 141 -14.40 -10.55 -17.12
C ARG A 141 -14.42 -9.27 -16.30
N VAL A 142 -13.30 -8.61 -16.13
CA VAL A 142 -13.20 -7.39 -15.34
C VAL A 142 -12.25 -6.38 -15.98
N VAL A 143 -12.65 -5.11 -15.98
CA VAL A 143 -11.81 -3.99 -16.38
C VAL A 143 -11.41 -3.19 -15.15
N PHE A 144 -10.13 -3.15 -14.86
CA PHE A 144 -9.56 -2.22 -13.86
C PHE A 144 -9.11 -0.94 -14.55
N VAL A 145 -9.54 0.20 -14.01
CA VAL A 145 -9.16 1.51 -14.52
C VAL A 145 -8.35 2.25 -13.45
N GLY A 146 -7.13 2.63 -13.80
CA GLY A 146 -6.25 3.39 -12.93
C GLY A 146 -4.79 2.98 -13.03
N ALA A 147 -3.89 3.94 -12.87
CA ALA A 147 -2.44 3.73 -12.99
C ALA A 147 -1.73 3.55 -11.64
N GLY A 148 -2.48 3.56 -10.53
CA GLY A 148 -1.95 3.48 -9.17
C GLY A 148 -1.80 2.05 -8.65
N TYR A 149 -1.16 1.92 -7.49
CA TYR A 149 -0.91 0.64 -6.84
C TYR A 149 -2.21 -0.13 -6.51
N ILE A 150 -3.31 0.56 -6.19
CA ILE A 150 -4.62 -0.09 -5.91
C ILE A 150 -5.09 -0.87 -7.13
N ALA A 151 -5.12 -0.23 -8.31
CA ALA A 151 -5.55 -0.91 -9.54
C ALA A 151 -4.61 -2.07 -9.89
N ALA A 152 -3.28 -1.86 -9.79
CA ALA A 152 -2.28 -2.91 -10.06
C ALA A 152 -2.46 -4.14 -9.16
N GLU A 153 -2.63 -3.94 -7.85
CA GLU A 153 -2.78 -5.02 -6.87
C GLU A 153 -4.09 -5.79 -7.05
N LEU A 154 -5.21 -5.08 -7.22
CA LEU A 154 -6.52 -5.70 -7.34
C LEU A 154 -6.70 -6.41 -8.69
N ALA A 155 -6.16 -5.84 -9.78
CA ALA A 155 -6.14 -6.48 -11.09
C ALA A 155 -5.34 -7.79 -11.05
N GLY A 156 -4.11 -7.77 -10.51
CA GLY A 156 -3.29 -8.98 -10.35
C GLY A 156 -3.97 -10.03 -9.49
N THR A 157 -4.69 -9.61 -8.45
CA THR A 157 -5.40 -10.54 -7.55
C THR A 157 -6.52 -11.28 -8.26
N LEU A 158 -7.44 -10.59 -8.97
CA LEU A 158 -8.53 -11.29 -9.69
C LEU A 158 -8.01 -12.07 -10.89
N HIS A 159 -7.00 -11.56 -11.59
CA HIS A 159 -6.36 -12.28 -12.69
C HIS A 159 -5.79 -13.61 -12.23
N GLY A 160 -5.00 -13.61 -11.16
CA GLY A 160 -4.39 -14.83 -10.61
C GLY A 160 -5.40 -15.78 -9.94
N LEU A 161 -6.65 -15.34 -9.69
CA LEU A 161 -7.76 -16.20 -9.29
C LEU A 161 -8.57 -16.74 -10.50
N GLY A 162 -8.21 -16.36 -11.73
CA GLY A 162 -8.77 -16.89 -12.96
C GLY A 162 -9.77 -15.99 -13.68
N ALA A 163 -9.92 -14.72 -13.30
CA ALA A 163 -10.73 -13.77 -14.06
C ALA A 163 -10.00 -13.30 -15.34
N GLU A 164 -10.71 -13.19 -16.46
CA GLU A 164 -10.23 -12.46 -17.63
C GLU A 164 -10.13 -10.97 -17.26
N THR A 165 -8.91 -10.45 -17.24
CA THR A 165 -8.62 -9.14 -16.66
C THR A 165 -8.03 -8.20 -17.70
N HIS A 166 -8.64 -7.00 -17.79
CA HIS A 166 -8.15 -5.87 -18.54
C HIS A 166 -7.69 -4.80 -17.56
N TRP A 167 -6.48 -4.25 -17.75
CA TRP A 167 -5.99 -3.14 -16.96
C TRP A 167 -5.75 -1.91 -17.83
N ALA A 168 -6.56 -0.88 -17.66
CA ALA A 168 -6.57 0.35 -18.44
C ALA A 168 -6.04 1.53 -17.61
N PHE A 169 -5.18 2.35 -18.21
CA PHE A 169 -4.67 3.56 -17.58
C PHE A 169 -4.36 4.65 -18.60
N ARG A 170 -4.53 5.92 -18.17
CA ARG A 170 -4.50 7.12 -19.04
C ARG A 170 -3.12 7.50 -19.61
N HIS A 171 -2.03 6.88 -19.15
CA HIS A 171 -0.68 7.20 -19.56
C HIS A 171 -0.03 5.99 -20.26
N GLU A 172 1.14 6.18 -20.82
CA GLU A 172 1.93 5.11 -21.42
C GLU A 172 2.31 4.03 -20.41
N ARG A 173 2.58 4.43 -19.13
CA ARG A 173 2.98 3.50 -18.05
C ARG A 173 2.18 3.72 -16.77
N PRO A 174 1.89 2.64 -16.01
CA PRO A 174 1.30 2.74 -14.68
C PRO A 174 2.41 3.04 -13.63
N LEU A 175 2.04 3.14 -12.37
CA LEU A 175 2.95 3.26 -11.21
C LEU A 175 4.01 4.38 -11.36
N ARG A 176 3.63 5.53 -11.93
CA ARG A 176 4.53 6.63 -12.29
C ARG A 176 5.28 7.27 -11.12
N SER A 177 4.85 7.05 -9.89
CA SER A 177 5.56 7.47 -8.67
C SER A 177 6.65 6.50 -8.24
N PHE A 178 6.72 5.34 -8.89
CA PHE A 178 7.75 4.34 -8.69
C PHE A 178 8.85 4.45 -9.75
N ASP A 179 9.94 3.74 -9.55
CA ASP A 179 11.01 3.66 -10.53
C ASP A 179 10.51 3.00 -11.84
N ASP A 180 11.00 3.50 -12.97
CA ASP A 180 10.59 3.04 -14.30
C ASP A 180 10.81 1.53 -14.47
N MET A 181 11.90 1.00 -13.94
CA MET A 181 12.18 -0.44 -13.95
C MET A 181 11.05 -1.25 -13.29
N LEU A 182 10.52 -0.81 -12.14
CA LEU A 182 9.45 -1.52 -11.44
C LEU A 182 8.14 -1.48 -12.24
N SER A 183 7.80 -0.31 -12.80
CA SER A 183 6.63 -0.15 -13.65
C SER A 183 6.67 -1.08 -14.87
N GLU A 184 7.81 -1.11 -15.57
CA GLU A 184 8.04 -1.95 -16.74
C GLU A 184 7.92 -3.44 -16.39
N LYS A 185 8.56 -3.88 -15.30
CA LYS A 185 8.51 -5.28 -14.87
C LYS A 185 7.12 -5.75 -14.46
N VAL A 186 6.32 -4.90 -13.82
CA VAL A 186 4.91 -5.24 -13.49
C VAL A 186 4.09 -5.40 -14.77
N VAL A 187 4.23 -4.50 -15.75
CA VAL A 187 3.49 -4.60 -17.02
C VAL A 187 3.93 -5.83 -17.81
N GLU A 188 5.24 -6.02 -18.00
CA GLU A 188 5.83 -7.19 -18.67
C GLU A 188 5.28 -8.49 -18.06
N ARG A 189 5.31 -8.59 -16.74
CA ARG A 189 4.85 -9.76 -16.03
C ARG A 189 3.35 -10.02 -16.18
N TYR A 190 2.53 -8.99 -16.09
CA TYR A 190 1.08 -9.14 -16.25
C TYR A 190 0.70 -9.53 -17.68
N GLN A 191 1.41 -9.02 -18.68
CA GLN A 191 1.24 -9.46 -20.09
C GLN A 191 1.66 -10.93 -20.28
N GLU A 192 2.76 -11.37 -19.68
CA GLU A 192 3.19 -12.78 -19.70
C GLU A 192 2.15 -13.71 -19.05
N MET A 193 1.44 -13.23 -18.01
CA MET A 193 0.35 -13.96 -17.38
C MET A 193 -0.94 -13.95 -18.22
N GLY A 194 -1.01 -13.20 -19.31
CA GLY A 194 -2.18 -13.11 -20.19
C GLY A 194 -3.15 -11.96 -19.87
N MET A 195 -2.82 -11.08 -18.93
CA MET A 195 -3.61 -9.88 -18.66
C MET A 195 -3.58 -8.92 -19.85
N GLN A 196 -4.75 -8.38 -20.22
CA GLN A 196 -4.86 -7.39 -21.29
C GLN A 196 -4.51 -5.99 -20.76
N ILE A 197 -3.45 -5.38 -21.31
CA ILE A 197 -2.97 -4.06 -20.87
C ILE A 197 -3.37 -2.99 -21.89
N HIS A 198 -4.05 -1.93 -21.41
CA HIS A 198 -4.54 -0.81 -22.21
C HIS A 198 -3.90 0.50 -21.75
N PRO A 199 -2.72 0.87 -22.29
CA PRO A 199 -2.11 2.18 -22.03
C PRO A 199 -2.84 3.28 -22.80
N ASN A 200 -2.72 4.53 -22.36
CA ASN A 200 -3.35 5.70 -22.97
C ASN A 200 -4.90 5.59 -23.09
N ALA A 201 -5.52 4.82 -22.18
CA ALA A 201 -6.94 4.55 -22.14
C ALA A 201 -7.59 5.36 -20.99
N THR A 202 -8.04 6.58 -21.33
CA THR A 202 -8.84 7.42 -20.41
C THR A 202 -10.29 7.06 -20.56
N PRO A 203 -11.02 6.66 -19.49
CA PRO A 203 -12.43 6.30 -19.61
C PRO A 203 -13.28 7.52 -19.92
N ALA A 204 -14.21 7.36 -20.88
CA ALA A 204 -15.11 8.42 -21.31
C ALA A 204 -16.55 8.18 -20.84
N LYS A 205 -17.02 6.94 -20.86
CA LYS A 205 -18.36 6.56 -20.37
C LYS A 205 -18.46 5.06 -20.08
N ILE A 206 -19.49 4.68 -19.33
CA ILE A 206 -19.89 3.30 -19.12
C ILE A 206 -21.38 3.17 -19.46
N GLU A 207 -21.75 2.13 -20.19
CA GLU A 207 -23.13 1.81 -20.56
C GLU A 207 -23.46 0.39 -20.11
N LYS A 208 -24.67 0.20 -19.59
CA LYS A 208 -25.17 -1.12 -19.23
C LYS A 208 -25.97 -1.71 -20.38
N THR A 209 -25.67 -2.93 -20.79
CA THR A 209 -26.37 -3.63 -21.87
C THR A 209 -27.63 -4.31 -21.36
N ALA A 210 -28.49 -4.74 -22.31
CA ALA A 210 -29.70 -5.53 -22.00
C ALA A 210 -29.35 -6.91 -21.36
N GLN A 211 -28.15 -7.40 -21.56
CA GLN A 211 -27.64 -8.67 -21.02
C GLN A 211 -27.01 -8.50 -19.62
N ASN A 212 -27.15 -7.34 -19.00
CA ASN A 212 -26.50 -6.95 -17.72
C ASN A 212 -24.96 -6.93 -17.78
N GLU A 213 -24.36 -6.82 -18.95
CA GLU A 213 -22.94 -6.55 -19.12
C GLU A 213 -22.69 -5.04 -19.13
N TYR A 214 -21.44 -4.63 -18.96
CA TYR A 214 -21.03 -3.24 -19.04
C TYR A 214 -20.12 -3.02 -20.25
N VAL A 215 -20.33 -1.92 -20.95
CA VAL A 215 -19.44 -1.46 -22.02
C VAL A 215 -18.75 -0.20 -21.53
N ILE A 216 -17.45 -0.29 -21.28
CA ILE A 216 -16.62 0.89 -21.02
C ILE A 216 -16.03 1.39 -22.34
N THR A 217 -16.21 2.68 -22.62
CA THR A 217 -15.64 3.35 -23.81
C THR A 217 -14.57 4.32 -23.34
N PHE A 218 -13.44 4.34 -24.02
CA PHE A 218 -12.32 5.23 -23.76
C PHE A 218 -12.26 6.40 -24.74
N GLU A 219 -11.58 7.49 -24.39
CA GLU A 219 -11.41 8.69 -25.23
C GLU A 219 -10.73 8.40 -26.57
N ASN A 220 -9.88 7.37 -26.64
CA ASN A 220 -9.22 6.91 -27.87
C ASN A 220 -10.16 6.15 -28.84
N GLY A 221 -11.44 5.95 -28.45
CA GLY A 221 -12.45 5.26 -29.23
C GLY A 221 -12.53 3.74 -29.01
N GLU A 222 -11.62 3.16 -28.25
CA GLU A 222 -11.70 1.75 -27.86
C GLU A 222 -12.87 1.50 -26.91
N SER A 223 -13.43 0.29 -26.95
CA SER A 223 -14.49 -0.13 -26.03
C SER A 223 -14.28 -1.57 -25.61
N ILE A 224 -14.58 -1.88 -24.36
CA ILE A 224 -14.47 -3.23 -23.80
C ILE A 224 -15.81 -3.61 -23.17
N THR A 225 -16.31 -4.81 -23.51
CA THR A 225 -17.49 -5.41 -22.86
C THR A 225 -17.03 -6.31 -21.73
N THR A 226 -17.59 -6.13 -20.54
CA THR A 226 -17.14 -6.78 -19.30
C THR A 226 -18.29 -7.04 -18.34
N ASP A 227 -18.07 -7.89 -17.33
CA ASP A 227 -19.03 -8.17 -16.27
C ASP A 227 -18.89 -7.19 -15.09
N ALA A 228 -17.71 -6.55 -14.94
CA ALA A 228 -17.48 -5.55 -13.92
C ALA A 228 -16.44 -4.51 -14.36
N VAL A 229 -16.63 -3.26 -13.94
CA VAL A 229 -15.65 -2.18 -14.07
C VAL A 229 -15.25 -1.72 -12.67
N ILE A 230 -13.95 -1.65 -12.38
CA ILE A 230 -13.43 -1.28 -11.07
C ILE A 230 -12.46 -0.10 -11.20
N PHE A 231 -12.76 0.99 -10.49
CA PHE A 231 -11.96 2.21 -10.51
C PHE A 231 -10.96 2.25 -9.36
N GLY A 232 -9.68 2.31 -9.72
CA GLY A 232 -8.55 2.62 -8.83
C GLY A 232 -7.88 3.95 -9.21
N THR A 233 -8.70 5.00 -9.46
CA THR A 233 -8.31 6.25 -10.11
C THR A 233 -7.84 7.35 -9.15
N GLY A 234 -7.55 6.99 -7.92
CA GLY A 234 -7.04 7.88 -6.88
C GLY A 234 -7.98 8.02 -5.69
N ARG A 235 -7.51 8.78 -4.71
CA ARG A 235 -8.20 9.02 -3.44
C ARG A 235 -8.32 10.53 -3.18
N GLN A 236 -9.23 10.91 -2.31
CA GLN A 236 -9.40 12.27 -1.83
C GLN A 236 -9.57 12.26 -0.30
N PRO A 237 -9.12 13.32 0.41
CA PRO A 237 -9.22 13.37 1.86
C PRO A 237 -10.66 13.49 2.34
N ASN A 238 -10.94 12.98 3.53
CA ASN A 238 -12.24 13.15 4.20
C ASN A 238 -12.21 14.42 5.07
N THR A 239 -12.25 15.58 4.43
CA THR A 239 -12.21 16.91 5.06
C THR A 239 -13.46 17.74 4.85
N ASP A 240 -14.26 17.45 3.83
CA ASP A 240 -15.39 18.24 3.34
C ASP A 240 -16.60 18.27 4.28
N GLN A 241 -16.69 17.37 5.25
CA GLN A 241 -17.79 17.30 6.23
C GLN A 241 -17.33 17.50 7.67
N LEU A 242 -16.12 17.99 7.87
CA LEU A 242 -15.54 18.16 9.20
C LEU A 242 -15.92 19.50 9.87
N GLY A 243 -16.55 20.44 9.16
CA GLY A 243 -16.87 21.77 9.71
C GLY A 243 -15.62 22.61 9.98
N LEU A 244 -14.55 22.41 9.19
CA LEU A 244 -13.25 23.09 9.40
C LEU A 244 -13.32 24.59 9.23
N GLU A 245 -14.35 25.12 8.58
CA GLU A 245 -14.67 26.55 8.48
C GLU A 245 -14.93 27.21 9.86
N ASN A 246 -15.28 26.41 10.88
CA ASN A 246 -15.45 26.86 12.27
C ASN A 246 -14.11 26.87 13.05
N THR A 247 -13.00 26.59 12.37
CA THR A 247 -11.64 26.50 12.94
C THR A 247 -10.66 27.36 12.16
N LYS A 248 -9.39 27.36 12.60
CA LYS A 248 -8.26 27.95 11.84
C LYS A 248 -7.45 26.87 11.12
N VAL A 249 -7.96 25.65 11.02
CA VAL A 249 -7.30 24.55 10.31
C VAL A 249 -7.30 24.84 8.81
N ALA A 250 -6.11 25.03 8.22
CA ALA A 250 -5.98 25.28 6.80
C ALA A 250 -5.87 23.99 5.99
N LEU A 251 -6.48 24.00 4.82
CA LEU A 251 -6.33 22.95 3.80
C LEU A 251 -5.36 23.41 2.70
N ASP A 252 -4.77 22.46 1.99
CA ASP A 252 -4.05 22.72 0.74
C ASP A 252 -5.04 22.81 -0.44
N GLU A 253 -4.51 23.05 -1.63
CA GLU A 253 -5.31 23.19 -2.88
C GLU A 253 -6.05 21.89 -3.28
N LYS A 254 -5.62 20.75 -2.75
CA LYS A 254 -6.23 19.43 -2.99
C LYS A 254 -7.19 19.00 -1.88
N GLY A 255 -7.37 19.85 -0.84
CA GLY A 255 -8.25 19.59 0.29
C GLY A 255 -7.61 18.81 1.44
N TYR A 256 -6.30 18.57 1.45
CA TYR A 256 -5.60 17.92 2.55
C TYR A 256 -5.32 18.89 3.69
N VAL A 257 -5.37 18.41 4.93
CA VAL A 257 -5.03 19.20 6.13
C VAL A 257 -3.54 19.55 6.12
N LYS A 258 -3.22 20.85 6.17
CA LYS A 258 -1.83 21.32 6.28
C LYS A 258 -1.29 21.05 7.68
N VAL A 259 -0.14 20.38 7.74
CA VAL A 259 0.58 20.10 8.99
C VAL A 259 2.06 20.43 8.87
N ASP A 260 2.67 20.80 9.98
CA ASP A 260 4.12 20.89 10.10
C ASP A 260 4.78 19.49 10.26
N LYS A 261 6.10 19.43 10.48
CA LYS A 261 6.83 18.16 10.66
C LYS A 261 6.41 17.41 11.94
N PHE A 262 5.81 18.11 12.90
CA PHE A 262 5.34 17.56 14.17
C PHE A 262 3.85 17.17 14.17
N GLN A 263 3.21 17.19 13.02
CA GLN A 263 1.77 16.94 12.82
C GLN A 263 0.85 18.01 13.45
N ASN A 264 1.37 19.19 13.82
CA ASN A 264 0.51 20.30 14.22
C ASN A 264 -0.18 20.87 12.99
N THR A 265 -1.48 21.15 13.10
CA THR A 265 -2.21 21.94 12.10
C THR A 265 -1.93 23.43 12.30
N THR A 266 -2.58 24.29 11.52
CA THR A 266 -2.53 25.74 11.69
C THR A 266 -3.35 26.24 12.89
N GLN A 267 -4.10 25.38 13.55
CA GLN A 267 -4.85 25.61 14.78
C GLN A 267 -4.13 24.95 15.95
N ASN A 268 -3.81 25.74 16.99
CA ASN A 268 -3.21 25.20 18.21
C ASN A 268 -4.14 24.19 18.90
N GLY A 269 -3.60 23.05 19.35
CA GLY A 269 -4.35 21.97 20.00
C GLY A 269 -5.04 21.02 19.02
N ILE A 270 -4.99 21.29 17.71
CA ILE A 270 -5.51 20.40 16.67
C ILE A 270 -4.35 19.82 15.85
N TYR A 271 -4.37 18.52 15.65
CA TYR A 271 -3.35 17.73 14.96
C TYR A 271 -3.97 16.90 13.84
N ALA A 272 -3.19 16.46 12.87
CA ALA A 272 -3.68 15.54 11.84
C ALA A 272 -2.61 14.51 11.43
N VAL A 273 -3.05 13.26 11.16
CA VAL A 273 -2.19 12.14 10.72
C VAL A 273 -2.89 11.27 9.68
N GLY A 274 -2.11 10.50 8.94
CA GLY A 274 -2.60 9.55 7.94
C GLY A 274 -3.01 10.20 6.62
N ASP A 275 -3.89 9.54 5.85
CA ASP A 275 -4.23 9.94 4.49
C ASP A 275 -4.82 11.36 4.41
N VAL A 276 -5.44 11.84 5.47
CA VAL A 276 -6.04 13.19 5.52
C VAL A 276 -5.02 14.33 5.35
N ILE A 277 -3.72 14.06 5.54
CA ILE A 277 -2.64 15.05 5.33
C ILE A 277 -1.93 14.93 3.98
N GLY A 278 -2.27 13.93 3.15
CA GLY A 278 -1.78 13.80 1.76
C GLY A 278 -0.29 13.58 1.59
N LYS A 279 0.43 13.06 2.60
CA LYS A 279 1.88 12.79 2.48
C LYS A 279 2.15 11.39 1.94
N ILE A 280 1.86 10.35 2.71
CA ILE A 280 2.04 8.94 2.33
C ILE A 280 0.85 8.14 2.86
N ASP A 281 0.07 7.58 1.95
CA ASP A 281 -1.19 6.87 2.25
C ASP A 281 -0.90 5.40 2.61
N LEU A 282 -0.15 5.20 3.71
CA LEU A 282 0.21 3.90 4.24
C LEU A 282 -0.13 3.82 5.73
N THR A 283 -0.90 2.81 6.13
CA THR A 283 -1.30 2.59 7.53
C THR A 283 -0.12 2.52 8.51
N PRO A 284 1.01 1.82 8.24
CA PRO A 284 2.15 1.84 9.14
C PRO A 284 2.74 3.25 9.34
N VAL A 285 2.67 4.09 8.32
CA VAL A 285 3.15 5.49 8.36
C VAL A 285 2.23 6.33 9.26
N ALA A 286 0.91 6.21 9.08
CA ALA A 286 -0.07 6.88 9.92
C ALA A 286 0.08 6.49 11.40
N ILE A 287 0.24 5.19 11.69
CA ILE A 287 0.50 4.67 13.05
C ILE A 287 1.81 5.24 13.61
N ALA A 288 2.88 5.25 12.81
CA ALA A 288 4.17 5.77 13.25
C ALA A 288 4.11 7.29 13.56
N ALA A 289 3.38 8.06 12.75
CA ALA A 289 3.15 9.47 12.99
C ALA A 289 2.35 9.72 14.28
N GLY A 290 1.24 8.98 14.45
CA GLY A 290 0.38 9.08 15.64
C GLY A 290 1.10 8.71 16.93
N ARG A 291 1.93 7.66 16.93
CA ARG A 291 2.76 7.27 18.09
C ARG A 291 3.76 8.37 18.47
N ARG A 292 4.47 8.94 17.49
CA ARG A 292 5.43 10.04 17.74
C ARG A 292 4.73 11.29 18.25
N LEU A 293 3.56 11.60 17.71
CA LEU A 293 2.73 12.69 18.21
C LEU A 293 2.34 12.47 19.68
N SER A 294 1.88 11.26 20.03
CA SER A 294 1.52 10.89 21.40
C SER A 294 2.70 11.00 22.36
N GLU A 295 3.86 10.44 22.00
CA GLU A 295 5.09 10.53 22.80
C GLU A 295 5.53 12.00 23.02
N ARG A 296 5.36 12.83 21.99
CA ARG A 296 5.69 14.27 22.09
C ARG A 296 4.72 15.01 23.00
N LEU A 297 3.43 14.77 22.90
CA LEU A 297 2.42 15.51 23.67
C LEU A 297 2.33 15.07 25.12
N PHE A 298 2.53 13.78 25.41
CA PHE A 298 2.20 13.21 26.72
C PHE A 298 3.36 12.53 27.44
N ASN A 299 4.51 12.33 26.76
CA ASN A 299 5.66 11.62 27.33
C ASN A 299 6.97 12.44 27.27
N GLY A 300 6.89 13.76 27.08
CA GLY A 300 8.02 14.70 27.18
C GLY A 300 9.07 14.60 26.06
N GLN A 301 8.84 13.83 25.01
CA GLN A 301 9.75 13.69 23.87
C GLN A 301 9.53 14.82 22.84
N THR A 302 9.80 16.05 23.22
CA THR A 302 9.41 17.29 22.51
C THR A 302 9.87 17.38 21.06
N ASP A 303 11.02 16.75 20.72
CA ASP A 303 11.62 16.82 19.39
C ASP A 303 11.25 15.61 18.47
N LEU A 304 10.40 14.72 18.96
CA LEU A 304 10.05 13.49 18.23
C LEU A 304 9.06 13.78 17.09
N TYR A 305 9.43 13.40 15.89
CA TYR A 305 8.57 13.49 14.69
C TYR A 305 8.85 12.31 13.74
N LEU A 306 7.98 12.10 12.75
CA LEU A 306 8.20 11.13 11.70
C LEU A 306 8.89 11.80 10.50
N ASP A 307 10.02 11.23 10.08
CA ASP A 307 10.62 11.56 8.79
C ASP A 307 9.94 10.75 7.67
N TYR A 308 9.42 11.46 6.67
CA TYR A 308 8.72 10.88 5.54
C TYR A 308 9.62 10.60 4.32
N ASN A 309 10.92 10.91 4.40
CA ASN A 309 11.82 10.82 3.24
C ASN A 309 12.22 9.38 2.87
N LEU A 310 12.32 8.49 3.88
CA LEU A 310 12.79 7.12 3.67
C LEU A 310 11.75 6.11 4.16
N VAL A 311 10.60 6.08 3.49
CA VAL A 311 9.52 5.14 3.82
C VAL A 311 9.55 3.96 2.84
N PRO A 312 9.85 2.75 3.32
CA PRO A 312 9.77 1.57 2.46
C PRO A 312 8.33 1.32 2.03
N THR A 313 8.15 1.09 0.74
CA THR A 313 6.84 0.85 0.13
C THR A 313 6.87 -0.46 -0.65
N VAL A 314 5.84 -1.28 -0.48
CA VAL A 314 5.64 -2.54 -1.22
C VAL A 314 4.30 -2.47 -1.93
N VAL A 315 4.30 -2.77 -3.23
CA VAL A 315 3.08 -3.00 -4.02
C VAL A 315 2.92 -4.50 -4.21
N PHE A 316 1.78 -5.03 -3.80
CA PHE A 316 1.48 -6.46 -3.82
C PHE A 316 0.96 -6.90 -5.19
N THR A 317 1.80 -6.70 -6.21
CA THR A 317 1.65 -7.26 -7.55
C THR A 317 2.08 -8.74 -7.59
N HIS A 318 2.15 -9.35 -8.77
CA HIS A 318 2.66 -10.71 -8.98
C HIS A 318 3.80 -10.68 -10.02
N PRO A 319 5.08 -10.58 -9.58
CA PRO A 319 5.58 -10.56 -8.20
C PRO A 319 5.34 -9.21 -7.51
N PRO A 320 5.43 -9.14 -6.17
CA PRO A 320 5.42 -7.88 -5.46
C PRO A 320 6.67 -7.06 -5.78
N VAL A 321 6.50 -5.73 -5.86
CA VAL A 321 7.59 -4.80 -6.05
C VAL A 321 7.80 -3.93 -4.81
N ALA A 322 9.05 -3.59 -4.52
CA ALA A 322 9.41 -2.81 -3.35
C ALA A 322 10.37 -1.67 -3.70
N THR A 323 10.19 -0.55 -3.01
CA THR A 323 11.01 0.65 -3.18
C THR A 323 11.31 1.29 -1.83
N ILE A 324 12.45 1.92 -1.72
CA ILE A 324 12.79 2.85 -0.63
C ILE A 324 13.72 3.94 -1.18
N GLY A 325 13.53 5.18 -0.74
CA GLY A 325 14.31 6.32 -1.18
C GLY A 325 13.98 6.80 -2.59
N LEU A 326 14.95 7.36 -3.28
CA LEU A 326 14.79 7.99 -4.58
C LEU A 326 14.68 6.96 -5.72
N THR A 327 13.89 7.29 -6.73
CA THR A 327 13.97 6.63 -8.04
C THR A 327 15.23 7.09 -8.78
N GLU A 328 15.67 6.35 -9.80
CA GLU A 328 16.79 6.75 -10.66
C GLU A 328 16.58 8.16 -11.22
N LYS A 329 15.39 8.42 -11.77
CA LYS A 329 15.03 9.73 -12.31
C LYS A 329 15.12 10.85 -11.26
N ALA A 330 14.56 10.64 -10.08
CA ALA A 330 14.61 11.63 -9.01
C ALA A 330 16.04 11.90 -8.51
N ALA A 331 16.88 10.86 -8.45
CA ALA A 331 18.27 11.01 -8.06
C ALA A 331 19.08 11.81 -9.12
N LEU A 332 18.85 11.54 -10.40
CA LEU A 332 19.47 12.29 -11.48
C LEU A 332 19.03 13.77 -11.49
N GLU A 333 17.75 14.03 -11.24
CA GLU A 333 17.21 15.41 -11.13
C GLU A 333 17.78 16.16 -9.91
N GLU A 334 17.98 15.48 -8.77
CA GLU A 334 18.44 16.10 -7.53
C GLU A 334 19.95 16.30 -7.47
N TYR A 335 20.74 15.30 -7.95
CA TYR A 335 22.21 15.28 -7.79
C TYR A 335 22.99 15.49 -9.09
N GLY A 336 22.37 15.32 -10.26
CA GLY A 336 23.01 15.35 -11.57
C GLY A 336 23.71 14.05 -11.95
N GLU A 337 23.89 13.83 -13.27
CA GLU A 337 24.44 12.57 -13.82
C GLU A 337 25.84 12.24 -13.31
N ASP A 338 26.68 13.25 -13.13
CA ASP A 338 28.09 13.08 -12.69
C ASP A 338 28.19 12.59 -11.24
N GLN A 339 27.14 12.72 -10.44
CA GLN A 339 27.14 12.32 -9.02
C GLN A 339 26.37 11.02 -8.78
N VAL A 340 25.58 10.56 -9.73
CA VAL A 340 24.71 9.38 -9.55
C VAL A 340 25.36 8.14 -10.15
N LYS A 341 25.40 7.07 -9.36
CA LYS A 341 25.88 5.75 -9.81
C LYS A 341 24.79 4.72 -9.61
N ILE A 342 24.46 3.97 -10.67
CA ILE A 342 23.39 2.98 -10.69
C ILE A 342 23.99 1.59 -10.79
N TYR A 343 23.62 0.74 -9.84
CA TYR A 343 23.93 -0.69 -9.87
C TYR A 343 22.65 -1.48 -10.19
N ARG A 344 22.76 -2.40 -11.14
CA ARG A 344 21.64 -3.28 -11.52
C ARG A 344 22.07 -4.74 -11.40
N SER A 345 21.18 -5.58 -10.90
CA SER A 345 21.37 -7.02 -10.83
C SER A 345 20.06 -7.70 -11.25
N SER A 346 20.20 -8.76 -12.04
CA SER A 346 19.09 -9.60 -12.47
C SER A 346 19.51 -11.07 -12.34
N PHE A 347 18.72 -11.86 -11.64
CA PHE A 347 19.01 -13.28 -11.45
C PHE A 347 17.71 -14.08 -11.27
N THR A 348 17.79 -15.39 -11.52
CA THR A 348 16.68 -16.31 -11.22
C THR A 348 16.82 -16.81 -9.78
N PRO A 349 15.89 -16.48 -8.87
CA PRO A 349 15.88 -17.02 -7.52
C PRO A 349 15.85 -18.57 -7.54
N MET A 350 16.47 -19.19 -6.55
CA MET A 350 16.54 -20.66 -6.43
C MET A 350 15.14 -21.31 -6.44
N TYR A 351 14.13 -20.62 -5.96
CA TYR A 351 12.74 -21.06 -6.01
C TYR A 351 12.25 -21.37 -7.43
N PHE A 352 12.72 -20.67 -8.45
CA PHE A 352 12.35 -20.86 -9.85
C PHE A 352 13.37 -21.69 -10.63
N ALA A 353 14.36 -22.30 -9.95
CA ALA A 353 15.44 -23.03 -10.62
C ALA A 353 14.99 -24.36 -11.24
N LEU A 354 13.98 -25.01 -10.69
CA LEU A 354 13.51 -26.33 -11.10
C LEU A 354 12.27 -26.30 -12.00
N GLY A 355 11.56 -25.17 -12.05
CA GLY A 355 10.37 -25.01 -12.90
C GLY A 355 10.70 -24.67 -14.36
N GLU A 356 9.72 -24.86 -15.24
CA GLU A 356 9.80 -24.38 -16.63
C GLU A 356 9.80 -22.86 -16.67
N TYR A 357 8.98 -22.24 -15.82
CA TYR A 357 8.93 -20.80 -15.65
C TYR A 357 10.06 -20.33 -14.73
N ARG A 358 10.94 -19.50 -15.28
CA ARG A 358 12.12 -18.97 -14.58
C ARG A 358 11.98 -17.48 -14.34
N GLN A 359 11.14 -17.11 -13.39
CA GLN A 359 10.97 -15.71 -13.02
C GLN A 359 12.29 -15.13 -12.52
N LYS A 360 12.67 -13.98 -13.08
CA LYS A 360 13.82 -13.21 -12.61
C LYS A 360 13.42 -12.34 -11.43
N CYS A 361 14.42 -12.00 -10.63
CA CYS A 361 14.39 -10.91 -9.66
C CYS A 361 15.32 -9.81 -10.17
N ASP A 362 14.77 -8.64 -10.38
CA ASP A 362 15.50 -7.45 -10.84
C ASP A 362 15.68 -6.47 -9.67
N MET A 363 16.89 -5.94 -9.54
CA MET A 363 17.26 -5.04 -8.44
C MET A 363 18.02 -3.85 -9.00
N LYS A 364 17.75 -2.68 -8.42
CA LYS A 364 18.45 -1.45 -8.73
C LYS A 364 18.84 -0.74 -7.43
N LEU A 365 20.13 -0.47 -7.28
CA LEU A 365 20.67 0.35 -6.20
C LEU A 365 21.12 1.70 -6.78
N ILE A 366 20.74 2.77 -6.11
CA ILE A 366 21.03 4.15 -6.53
C ILE A 366 21.94 4.78 -5.47
N CYS A 367 23.14 5.17 -5.90
CA CYS A 367 24.17 5.75 -5.04
C CYS A 367 24.55 7.14 -5.51
N VAL A 368 25.02 8.01 -4.62
CA VAL A 368 25.46 9.37 -4.93
C VAL A 368 26.80 9.71 -4.31
N GLY A 369 27.57 10.54 -5.03
CA GLY A 369 28.85 11.06 -4.60
C GLY A 369 29.98 10.04 -4.66
N LYS A 370 31.19 10.48 -4.26
CA LYS A 370 32.40 9.63 -4.29
C LYS A 370 32.36 8.49 -3.27
N GLU A 371 31.62 8.69 -2.17
CA GLU A 371 31.44 7.69 -1.11
C GLU A 371 30.30 6.72 -1.40
N GLU A 372 29.65 6.86 -2.58
CA GLU A 372 28.54 6.01 -3.03
C GLU A 372 27.43 5.85 -1.99
N LYS A 373 27.04 6.96 -1.35
CA LYS A 373 25.95 6.95 -0.39
C LYS A 373 24.68 6.43 -1.05
N ILE A 374 24.09 5.37 -0.51
CA ILE A 374 22.84 4.80 -1.00
C ILE A 374 21.70 5.79 -0.74
N VAL A 375 20.99 6.18 -1.80
CA VAL A 375 19.82 7.06 -1.77
C VAL A 375 18.54 6.41 -2.26
N GLY A 376 18.63 5.25 -2.91
CA GLY A 376 17.48 4.50 -3.38
C GLY A 376 17.74 3.02 -3.62
N LEU A 377 16.74 2.19 -3.38
CA LEU A 377 16.73 0.75 -3.69
C LEU A 377 15.36 0.37 -4.25
N GLN A 378 15.39 -0.29 -5.39
CA GLN A 378 14.23 -0.77 -6.14
C GLN A 378 14.37 -2.27 -6.39
N THR A 379 13.29 -3.03 -6.19
CA THR A 379 13.34 -4.48 -6.47
C THR A 379 11.96 -5.06 -6.76
N ASP A 380 11.88 -6.01 -7.67
CA ASP A 380 10.78 -6.95 -7.75
C ASP A 380 11.18 -8.22 -7.00
N VAL A 381 10.41 -8.61 -6.00
CA VAL A 381 10.74 -9.73 -5.11
C VAL A 381 9.69 -10.82 -5.21
N PRO A 382 10.04 -12.07 -5.60
CA PRO A 382 9.11 -13.18 -5.58
C PRO A 382 8.53 -13.42 -4.19
N LEU A 383 7.25 -13.82 -4.15
CA LEU A 383 6.40 -13.96 -2.97
C LEU A 383 7.10 -14.52 -1.71
N LYS A 384 7.89 -15.60 -1.85
CA LYS A 384 8.55 -16.25 -0.71
C LYS A 384 9.75 -15.49 -0.16
N GLN A 385 10.22 -14.46 -0.86
CA GLN A 385 11.29 -13.57 -0.42
C GLN A 385 10.74 -12.21 0.01
N ALA A 386 9.49 -11.84 -0.37
CA ALA A 386 8.84 -10.57 -0.03
C ALA A 386 8.53 -10.39 1.45
N PHE A 387 8.59 -11.44 2.26
CA PHE A 387 8.51 -11.32 3.72
C PHE A 387 9.75 -10.71 4.36
N MET A 388 10.77 -10.42 3.55
CA MET A 388 12.03 -9.84 4.00
C MET A 388 12.27 -8.53 3.26
N PRO A 389 11.80 -7.37 3.76
CA PRO A 389 12.33 -6.09 3.30
C PRO A 389 13.87 -6.04 3.41
N PHE A 390 14.45 -7.00 4.12
CA PHE A 390 15.89 -7.23 4.27
C PHE A 390 16.49 -8.23 3.26
N GLY A 391 15.71 -9.00 2.52
CA GLY A 391 16.24 -9.81 1.42
C GLY A 391 16.89 -8.93 0.35
N GLY A 392 16.22 -7.81 0.00
CA GLY A 392 16.77 -6.78 -0.88
C GLY A 392 18.06 -6.17 -0.33
N ILE A 393 18.13 -5.93 0.96
CA ILE A 393 19.31 -5.35 1.61
C ILE A 393 20.45 -6.37 1.72
N LYS A 394 20.16 -7.62 2.07
CA LYS A 394 21.18 -8.69 2.05
C LYS A 394 21.71 -8.93 0.63
N MET A 395 20.87 -8.79 -0.38
CA MET A 395 21.29 -8.91 -1.78
C MET A 395 22.03 -7.66 -2.27
N ALA A 396 21.64 -6.47 -1.84
CA ALA A 396 22.42 -5.24 -2.07
C ALA A 396 23.79 -5.35 -1.39
N ASN A 397 23.87 -5.87 -0.17
CA ASN A 397 25.14 -6.17 0.50
C ASN A 397 25.97 -7.20 -0.29
N ASN A 398 25.37 -8.28 -0.77
CA ASN A 398 26.08 -9.26 -1.60
C ASN A 398 26.54 -8.65 -2.94
N ALA A 399 25.76 -7.77 -3.55
CA ALA A 399 26.16 -7.05 -4.77
C ALA A 399 27.32 -6.07 -4.49
N LEU A 400 27.31 -5.39 -3.35
CA LEU A 400 28.39 -4.52 -2.90
C LEU A 400 29.66 -5.34 -2.60
N VAL A 401 29.54 -6.44 -1.84
CA VAL A 401 30.68 -7.34 -1.54
C VAL A 401 31.27 -7.95 -2.80
N SER A 402 30.44 -8.36 -3.77
CA SER A 402 30.93 -8.90 -5.06
C SER A 402 31.64 -7.84 -5.92
N ASN A 403 31.46 -6.56 -5.65
CA ASN A 403 32.17 -5.43 -6.28
C ASN A 403 33.35 -4.89 -5.45
N GLY A 404 33.79 -5.60 -4.41
CA GLY A 404 35.01 -5.32 -3.64
C GLY A 404 34.85 -4.35 -2.47
N TYR A 405 33.63 -4.12 -1.99
CA TYR A 405 33.39 -3.33 -0.80
C TYR A 405 33.38 -4.21 0.47
N GLU A 406 34.16 -3.84 1.50
CA GLU A 406 34.15 -4.50 2.82
C GLU A 406 32.98 -3.92 3.64
N THR A 407 31.79 -4.56 3.59
CA THR A 407 30.55 -3.84 3.90
C THR A 407 29.78 -4.27 5.13
N ASP A 408 30.17 -5.31 5.85
CA ASP A 408 29.39 -5.77 7.02
C ASP A 408 29.30 -4.72 8.14
N GLU A 409 30.35 -3.94 8.35
CA GLU A 409 30.33 -2.88 9.37
C GLU A 409 29.62 -1.59 8.89
N GLU A 410 29.79 -1.19 7.63
CA GLU A 410 29.15 0.04 7.09
C GLU A 410 27.66 -0.14 6.89
N MET A 411 27.22 -1.27 6.36
CA MET A 411 25.79 -1.58 6.26
C MET A 411 25.15 -1.72 7.63
N THR A 412 25.85 -2.29 8.60
CA THR A 412 25.40 -2.32 10.00
C THR A 412 25.29 -0.92 10.60
N LYS A 413 26.19 0.01 10.24
CA LYS A 413 26.09 1.44 10.64
C LYS A 413 24.89 2.12 10.00
N ILE A 414 24.69 1.99 8.69
CA ILE A 414 23.55 2.56 7.96
C ILE A 414 22.25 2.02 8.56
N PHE A 415 22.17 0.73 8.84
CA PHE A 415 21.01 0.11 9.51
C PHE A 415 20.82 0.60 10.93
N THR A 416 21.89 0.77 11.66
CA THR A 416 21.82 1.25 13.05
C THR A 416 21.39 2.70 13.09
N GLU A 417 21.85 3.51 12.14
CA GLU A 417 21.45 4.92 11.97
C GLU A 417 19.99 5.03 11.50
N TYR A 418 19.60 4.26 10.52
CA TYR A 418 18.22 4.13 10.05
C TYR A 418 17.27 3.69 11.18
N ARG A 419 17.69 2.71 11.98
CA ARG A 419 16.96 2.24 13.16
C ARG A 419 16.72 3.33 14.19
N LYS A 420 17.71 4.17 14.43
CA LYS A 420 17.63 5.30 15.39
C LYS A 420 16.70 6.40 14.90
N THR A 421 16.61 6.60 13.60
CA THR A 421 15.92 7.76 13.00
C THR A 421 14.53 7.44 12.45
N HIS A 422 14.23 6.21 11.99
CA HIS A 422 13.10 5.99 11.08
C HIS A 422 12.01 4.96 11.48
N ASN A 423 12.23 3.97 12.32
CA ASN A 423 11.11 3.09 12.72
C ASN A 423 11.45 1.99 13.73
N GLN A 424 11.46 2.32 15.00
CA GLN A 424 11.72 1.35 16.07
C GLN A 424 10.70 0.18 16.07
N GLY A 425 9.41 0.43 15.82
CA GLY A 425 8.35 -0.58 15.98
C GLY A 425 8.34 -1.71 14.95
N VAL A 426 8.54 -1.43 13.66
CA VAL A 426 8.60 -2.47 12.61
C VAL A 426 9.90 -3.27 12.75
N PHE A 427 10.99 -2.59 13.12
CA PHE A 427 12.27 -3.23 13.34
C PHE A 427 12.31 -4.06 14.63
N ASP A 428 11.60 -3.66 15.68
CA ASP A 428 11.54 -4.40 16.94
C ASP A 428 10.73 -5.69 16.82
N ALA A 429 9.64 -5.68 16.04
CA ALA A 429 8.90 -6.90 15.70
C ALA A 429 9.79 -7.89 14.95
N TYR A 430 10.52 -7.44 13.94
CA TYR A 430 11.46 -8.26 13.17
C TYR A 430 12.64 -8.75 14.03
N THR A 431 13.22 -7.87 14.86
CA THR A 431 14.34 -8.24 15.75
C THR A 431 13.89 -9.24 16.82
N ALA A 432 12.63 -9.16 17.28
CA ALA A 432 12.05 -10.14 18.18
C ALA A 432 11.87 -11.50 17.49
N GLU A 433 11.39 -11.53 16.24
CA GLU A 433 11.30 -12.76 15.44
C GLU A 433 12.67 -13.38 15.15
N MET A 434 13.67 -12.57 14.79
CA MET A 434 15.04 -13.04 14.57
C MET A 434 15.70 -13.55 15.85
N ARG A 435 15.47 -12.91 17.00
CA ARG A 435 15.91 -13.41 18.31
C ARG A 435 15.23 -14.73 18.66
N LEU A 436 13.93 -14.86 18.36
CA LEU A 436 13.16 -16.08 18.57
C LEU A 436 13.67 -17.20 17.65
N ALA A 437 13.94 -16.91 16.37
CA ALA A 437 14.48 -17.84 15.41
C ALA A 437 15.90 -18.32 15.79
N ARG A 438 16.77 -17.43 16.29
CA ARG A 438 18.09 -17.79 16.84
C ARG A 438 17.97 -18.62 18.13
N LYS A 439 17.07 -18.23 19.04
CA LYS A 439 16.82 -18.95 20.29
C LYS A 439 16.30 -20.36 20.03
N ASN A 440 15.51 -20.55 18.98
CA ASN A 440 14.96 -21.83 18.58
C ASN A 440 15.88 -22.63 17.61
N LYS A 441 17.10 -22.16 17.37
CA LYS A 441 18.09 -22.79 16.45
C LYS A 441 17.59 -22.97 15.00
N ILE A 442 16.65 -22.13 14.56
CA ILE A 442 16.11 -22.15 13.19
C ILE A 442 17.07 -21.43 12.22
N ILE A 443 17.92 -20.54 12.74
CA ILE A 443 18.96 -19.84 11.98
C ILE A 443 20.29 -20.05 12.72
N THR A 444 21.24 -20.65 12.05
CA THR A 444 22.63 -20.79 12.51
C THR A 444 23.52 -19.84 11.72
N GLY A 445 24.21 -18.94 12.40
CA GLY A 445 25.22 -18.06 11.81
C GLY A 445 24.79 -16.60 11.79
#